data_32a766471bf94879573244aa2dc20695
#
_entry.id   32a766471bf94879573244aa2dc20695
#
_cell.length_a   1.000
_cell.length_b   1.000
_cell.length_c   1.000
_cell.angle_alpha   90.00
_cell.angle_beta   90.00
_cell.angle_gamma   90.00
#
_symmetry.space_group_name_H-M   'P 1'
#
loop_
_entity.id
_entity.type
_entity.pdbx_description
1 polymer ?
#
loop_
_entity_poly.entity_id
_entity_poly.type
_entity_poly.pdbx_seq_one_letter_code
_entity_poly.pdbx_strand_id
1 'polypeptide(L)'
;MTAVLSAAPVIIAGGGIGGMATALTLHQVGVPCVVLEAVADLQPLGVGINLQPNAVRELHDLGFDDAALDGIGVPAREWALVGRNGRDVYAEPRGLLAGYRWPQYAVHRGQLQMLLLRAVQQRLEGNAVRLGQRVTGYRQDADGVTALIESRDGSRHEQRGSLLVAADGLHSAVRAQMHPQQPPIQWGGAIMWRGTTPGVPMRTGSSFVGLGSLRHRVVVYPISHPDPASGLATLNWIAEITVDNQGGWTGGDWNRRVSIDDFIHHFEGWNHGWLDVPSLLRGAAEVFEYPMIDRDPVPTWVDGRVALLGDAAHVMYPTGSNGASQAIVDARVLGAKLVQHGVAPAALQAYDQQLCGPVSALILRNRGAGPFGLLGLVDERCGGVFDDIDQVIPKAERDAFMAGYKAAAGFAIEALNAAPPTIAPG
;
A
#
# COMPACT_ATOMS: atom_id res chain seq x y z
N MET A 1 46.28 -12.67 -8.37
CA MET A 1 45.12 -11.78 -8.38
C MET A 1 44.04 -12.42 -9.23
N THR A 2 43.15 -13.21 -8.62
CA THR A 2 41.99 -13.80 -9.26
C THR A 2 40.99 -12.68 -9.42
N ALA A 3 40.66 -12.31 -10.65
CA ALA A 3 39.57 -11.37 -10.93
C ALA A 3 38.29 -11.96 -10.32
N VAL A 4 37.79 -11.35 -9.25
CA VAL A 4 36.41 -11.57 -8.78
C VAL A 4 35.55 -11.13 -9.93
N LEU A 5 35.02 -12.07 -10.72
CA LEU A 5 33.95 -11.83 -11.66
C LEU A 5 32.81 -11.26 -10.83
N SER A 6 32.58 -9.95 -10.93
CA SER A 6 31.45 -9.27 -10.28
C SER A 6 30.20 -10.03 -10.72
N ALA A 7 29.53 -10.68 -9.79
CA ALA A 7 28.28 -11.36 -10.06
C ALA A 7 27.31 -10.35 -10.71
N ALA A 8 26.66 -10.76 -11.81
CA ALA A 8 25.71 -9.89 -12.50
C ALA A 8 24.64 -9.40 -11.50
N PRO A 9 24.29 -8.10 -11.49
CA PRO A 9 23.39 -7.54 -10.48
C PRO A 9 21.98 -8.15 -10.59
N VAL A 10 21.23 -8.11 -9.50
CA VAL A 10 19.78 -8.29 -9.53
C VAL A 10 19.17 -7.03 -10.14
N ILE A 11 18.33 -7.19 -11.16
CA ILE A 11 17.61 -6.11 -11.79
C ILE A 11 16.27 -5.91 -11.04
N ILE A 12 15.97 -4.68 -10.68
CA ILE A 12 14.68 -4.29 -10.08
C ILE A 12 13.96 -3.39 -11.07
N ALA A 13 12.82 -3.83 -11.60
CA ALA A 13 11.98 -3.03 -12.48
C ALA A 13 10.96 -2.25 -11.63
N GLY A 14 11.10 -0.91 -11.62
CA GLY A 14 10.23 0.02 -10.88
C GLY A 14 10.85 0.55 -9.59
N GLY A 15 10.81 1.89 -9.46
CA GLY A 15 11.31 2.67 -8.31
C GLY A 15 10.21 3.07 -7.32
N GLY A 16 9.14 2.29 -7.22
CA GLY A 16 8.10 2.44 -6.20
C GLY A 16 8.57 1.98 -4.81
N ILE A 17 7.67 2.02 -3.83
CA ILE A 17 7.94 1.61 -2.44
C ILE A 17 8.55 0.20 -2.40
N GLY A 18 7.94 -0.77 -3.09
CA GLY A 18 8.43 -2.16 -3.13
C GLY A 18 9.81 -2.28 -3.76
N GLY A 19 10.04 -1.61 -4.90
CA GLY A 19 11.35 -1.64 -5.58
C GLY A 19 12.46 -1.01 -4.75
N MET A 20 12.22 0.14 -4.11
CA MET A 20 13.19 0.78 -3.22
C MET A 20 13.46 -0.05 -1.95
N ALA A 21 12.41 -0.62 -1.34
CA ALA A 21 12.56 -1.54 -0.21
C ALA A 21 13.38 -2.78 -0.61
N THR A 22 13.17 -3.30 -1.83
CA THR A 22 13.96 -4.40 -2.39
C THR A 22 15.42 -4.01 -2.54
N ALA A 23 15.73 -2.84 -3.11
CA ALA A 23 17.11 -2.37 -3.27
C ALA A 23 17.83 -2.24 -1.93
N LEU A 24 17.19 -1.66 -0.91
CA LEU A 24 17.73 -1.54 0.44
C LEU A 24 17.93 -2.91 1.10
N THR A 25 17.00 -3.83 0.92
CA THR A 25 17.11 -5.20 1.43
C THR A 25 18.28 -5.94 0.79
N LEU A 26 18.42 -5.86 -0.54
CA LEU A 26 19.54 -6.49 -1.27
C LEU A 26 20.88 -5.90 -0.83
N HIS A 27 20.95 -4.58 -0.66
CA HIS A 27 22.14 -3.94 -0.11
C HIS A 27 22.49 -4.47 1.28
N GLN A 28 21.51 -4.58 2.18
CA GLN A 28 21.71 -5.10 3.54
C GLN A 28 22.29 -6.52 3.56
N VAL A 29 21.88 -7.38 2.61
CA VAL A 29 22.35 -8.75 2.50
C VAL A 29 23.54 -8.93 1.54
N GLY A 30 24.15 -7.83 1.09
CA GLY A 30 25.37 -7.84 0.26
C GLY A 30 25.14 -8.29 -1.19
N VAL A 31 23.92 -8.19 -1.71
CA VAL A 31 23.59 -8.57 -3.09
C VAL A 31 23.56 -7.33 -4.00
N PRO A 32 24.43 -7.23 -5.03
CA PRO A 32 24.43 -6.11 -5.96
C PRO A 32 23.12 -6.00 -6.73
N CYS A 33 22.59 -4.79 -6.89
CA CYS A 33 21.36 -4.56 -7.65
C CYS A 33 21.38 -3.24 -8.42
N VAL A 34 20.45 -3.14 -9.39
CA VAL A 34 20.15 -1.92 -10.13
C VAL A 34 18.65 -1.75 -10.25
N VAL A 35 18.16 -0.54 -9.96
CA VAL A 35 16.74 -0.16 -10.11
C VAL A 35 16.56 0.56 -11.43
N LEU A 36 15.62 0.09 -12.25
CA LEU A 36 15.23 0.70 -13.52
C LEU A 36 13.82 1.32 -13.35
N GLU A 37 13.74 2.63 -13.40
CA GLU A 37 12.50 3.37 -13.18
C GLU A 37 12.06 4.09 -14.45
N ALA A 38 10.79 3.92 -14.81
CA ALA A 38 10.21 4.44 -16.04
C ALA A 38 10.11 5.96 -16.07
N VAL A 39 9.84 6.61 -14.94
CA VAL A 39 9.75 8.07 -14.87
C VAL A 39 11.15 8.70 -14.88
N ALA A 40 11.25 9.88 -15.50
CA ALA A 40 12.52 10.62 -15.58
C ALA A 40 12.81 11.42 -14.31
N ASP A 41 11.80 11.68 -13.48
CA ASP A 41 11.91 12.42 -12.24
C ASP A 41 10.90 11.87 -11.21
N LEU A 42 11.40 11.44 -10.08
CA LEU A 42 10.58 10.95 -8.98
C LEU A 42 10.16 12.12 -8.09
N GLN A 43 8.88 12.40 -8.06
CA GLN A 43 8.26 13.44 -7.26
C GLN A 43 7.47 12.85 -6.09
N PRO A 44 7.35 13.55 -4.95
CA PRO A 44 6.56 13.08 -3.81
C PRO A 44 5.06 13.16 -4.07
N LEU A 45 4.58 12.46 -5.10
CA LEU A 45 3.19 12.48 -5.54
C LEU A 45 2.32 11.53 -4.72
N GLY A 46 1.04 11.85 -4.67
CA GLY A 46 0.01 11.01 -4.07
C GLY A 46 -0.57 11.61 -2.80
N VAL A 47 -1.19 10.76 -2.02
CA VAL A 47 -1.98 11.08 -0.82
C VAL A 47 -1.56 10.18 0.34
N GLY A 48 -2.30 10.20 1.45
CA GLY A 48 -2.01 9.38 2.61
C GLY A 48 -2.18 7.89 2.37
N ILE A 49 -1.33 7.11 3.02
CA ILE A 49 -1.44 5.65 3.16
C ILE A 49 -1.16 5.27 4.62
N ASN A 50 -1.58 4.04 4.99
CA ASN A 50 -1.24 3.47 6.29
C ASN A 50 -0.16 2.39 6.13
N LEU A 51 0.81 2.41 7.05
CA LEU A 51 1.81 1.38 7.22
C LEU A 51 1.44 0.56 8.45
N GLN A 52 1.17 -0.72 8.25
CA GLN A 52 0.82 -1.65 9.32
C GLN A 52 2.05 -1.99 10.19
N PRO A 53 1.89 -2.43 11.44
CA PRO A 53 3.01 -2.73 12.34
C PRO A 53 4.02 -3.73 11.79
N ASN A 54 3.59 -4.70 10.98
CA ASN A 54 4.49 -5.64 10.31
C ASN A 54 5.44 -4.97 9.32
N ALA A 55 4.95 -3.99 8.56
CA ALA A 55 5.80 -3.23 7.64
C ALA A 55 6.71 -2.24 8.38
N VAL A 56 6.22 -1.62 9.47
CA VAL A 56 7.04 -0.73 10.30
C VAL A 56 8.20 -1.50 10.92
N ARG A 57 7.96 -2.74 11.41
CA ARG A 57 9.04 -3.64 11.85
C ARG A 57 10.12 -3.78 10.78
N GLU A 58 9.74 -4.06 9.55
CA GLU A 58 10.68 -4.24 8.45
C GLU A 58 11.43 -2.95 8.08
N LEU A 59 10.76 -1.80 8.21
CA LEU A 59 11.41 -0.51 8.02
C LEU A 59 12.44 -0.21 9.13
N HIS A 60 12.12 -0.56 10.39
CA HIS A 60 13.08 -0.46 11.49
C HIS A 60 14.31 -1.36 11.23
N ASP A 61 14.11 -2.58 10.77
CA ASP A 61 15.21 -3.49 10.40
C ASP A 61 16.03 -2.97 9.21
N LEU A 62 15.45 -2.14 8.35
CA LEU A 62 16.14 -1.40 7.29
C LEU A 62 16.80 -0.11 7.78
N GLY A 63 16.71 0.21 9.09
CA GLY A 63 17.34 1.38 9.71
C GLY A 63 16.53 2.67 9.63
N PHE A 64 15.20 2.57 9.44
CA PHE A 64 14.29 3.72 9.55
C PHE A 64 13.60 3.65 10.91
N ASP A 65 14.12 4.38 11.87
CA ASP A 65 13.56 4.48 13.22
C ASP A 65 12.28 5.35 13.28
N ASP A 66 11.68 5.44 14.47
CA ASP A 66 10.49 6.25 14.67
C ASP A 66 10.73 7.73 14.30
N ALA A 67 11.91 8.29 14.54
CA ALA A 67 12.21 9.66 14.18
C ALA A 67 12.19 9.89 12.65
N ALA A 68 12.69 8.93 11.88
CA ALA A 68 12.63 8.98 10.41
C ALA A 68 11.19 8.88 9.90
N LEU A 69 10.34 8.06 10.52
CA LEU A 69 8.94 7.88 10.14
C LEU A 69 8.07 9.04 10.60
N ASP A 70 8.31 9.61 11.78
CA ASP A 70 7.65 10.81 12.29
C ASP A 70 7.91 12.03 11.38
N GLY A 71 9.06 12.06 10.70
CA GLY A 71 9.37 13.09 9.72
C GLY A 71 8.51 13.06 8.45
N ILE A 72 7.79 11.98 8.20
CA ILE A 72 6.95 11.80 6.98
C ILE A 72 5.49 11.43 7.29
N GLY A 73 5.11 11.33 8.57
CA GLY A 73 3.79 10.88 8.97
C GLY A 73 3.54 10.97 10.47
N VAL A 74 2.52 10.30 10.95
CA VAL A 74 2.15 10.23 12.37
C VAL A 74 1.80 8.81 12.81
N PRO A 75 2.15 8.41 14.04
CA PRO A 75 1.71 7.11 14.57
C PRO A 75 0.21 7.13 14.81
N ALA A 76 -0.50 6.18 14.20
CA ALA A 76 -1.95 6.02 14.36
C ALA A 76 -2.27 5.46 15.76
N ARG A 77 -3.18 6.10 16.48
CA ARG A 77 -3.58 5.74 17.84
C ARG A 77 -4.92 5.04 17.91
N GLU A 78 -5.81 5.35 16.97
CA GLU A 78 -7.18 4.86 16.96
C GLU A 78 -7.63 4.59 15.53
N TRP A 79 -8.50 3.60 15.37
CA TRP A 79 -9.34 3.40 14.21
C TRP A 79 -10.79 3.41 14.64
N ALA A 80 -11.61 4.24 13.99
CA ALA A 80 -13.01 4.42 14.35
C ALA A 80 -13.93 4.31 13.13
N LEU A 81 -15.08 3.67 13.32
CA LEU A 81 -16.24 3.72 12.43
C LEU A 81 -17.32 4.60 13.04
N VAL A 82 -17.83 5.50 12.22
CA VAL A 82 -18.84 6.49 12.59
C VAL A 82 -20.01 6.39 11.61
N GLY A 83 -21.23 6.34 12.12
CA GLY A 83 -22.44 6.29 11.32
C GLY A 83 -22.72 7.59 10.58
N ARG A 84 -23.69 7.55 9.66
CA ARG A 84 -24.13 8.73 8.87
C ARG A 84 -24.61 9.90 9.73
N ASN A 85 -25.02 9.64 10.96
CA ASN A 85 -25.43 10.63 11.95
C ASN A 85 -24.28 11.20 12.80
N GLY A 86 -23.03 10.86 12.50
CA GLY A 86 -21.85 11.35 13.21
C GLY A 86 -21.58 10.68 14.56
N ARG A 87 -22.32 9.60 14.91
CA ARG A 87 -22.15 8.85 16.16
C ARG A 87 -21.26 7.61 15.96
N ASP A 88 -20.53 7.24 17.01
CA ASP A 88 -19.62 6.09 16.97
C ASP A 88 -20.39 4.77 16.79
N VAL A 89 -19.95 3.97 15.84
CA VAL A 89 -20.36 2.56 15.66
C VAL A 89 -19.37 1.65 16.36
N TYR A 90 -18.07 1.92 16.15
CA TYR A 90 -17.00 1.12 16.73
C TYR A 90 -15.71 1.94 16.79
N ALA A 91 -14.90 1.72 17.81
CA ALA A 91 -13.55 2.28 17.87
C ALA A 91 -12.62 1.31 18.58
N GLU A 92 -11.35 1.30 18.14
CA GLU A 92 -10.33 0.46 18.74
C GLU A 92 -8.95 1.13 18.67
N PRO A 93 -8.04 0.83 19.62
CA PRO A 93 -6.67 1.32 19.57
C PRO A 93 -5.88 0.72 18.39
N ARG A 94 -4.83 1.43 17.96
CA ARG A 94 -3.91 1.00 16.90
C ARG A 94 -2.45 1.01 17.32
N GLY A 95 -1.63 0.28 16.58
CA GLY A 95 -0.20 0.20 16.78
C GLY A 95 0.17 -0.19 18.19
N LEU A 96 1.03 0.59 18.84
CA LEU A 96 1.50 0.37 20.21
C LEU A 96 0.34 0.29 21.23
N LEU A 97 -0.70 1.12 21.05
CA LEU A 97 -1.86 1.13 21.95
C LEU A 97 -2.73 -0.12 21.81
N ALA A 98 -2.64 -0.82 20.68
CA ALA A 98 -3.30 -2.13 20.50
C ALA A 98 -2.47 -3.30 21.04
N GLY A 99 -1.24 -3.06 21.52
CA GLY A 99 -0.36 -4.09 22.06
C GLY A 99 0.69 -4.63 21.07
N TYR A 100 0.82 -4.07 19.89
CA TYR A 100 1.95 -4.38 19.00
C TYR A 100 3.25 -3.79 19.56
N ARG A 101 4.39 -4.39 19.22
CA ARG A 101 5.72 -3.85 19.52
C ARG A 101 6.12 -2.68 18.62
N TRP A 102 5.47 -2.54 17.49
CA TRP A 102 5.72 -1.50 16.49
C TRP A 102 4.48 -0.63 16.31
N PRO A 103 4.65 0.67 16.07
CA PRO A 103 3.54 1.55 15.74
C PRO A 103 2.91 1.18 14.37
N GLN A 104 1.69 1.62 14.17
CA GLN A 104 1.10 1.78 12.85
C GLN A 104 1.30 3.25 12.47
N TYR A 105 1.71 3.54 11.23
CA TYR A 105 1.89 4.92 10.76
C TYR A 105 0.88 5.28 9.68
N ALA A 106 0.37 6.51 9.74
CA ALA A 106 -0.26 7.19 8.62
C ALA A 106 0.77 8.15 8.01
N VAL A 107 1.13 7.93 6.74
CA VAL A 107 2.20 8.68 6.07
C VAL A 107 1.75 9.22 4.72
N HIS A 108 2.41 10.26 4.22
CA HIS A 108 2.26 10.68 2.83
C HIS A 108 3.03 9.70 1.92
N ARG A 109 2.31 9.05 0.98
CA ARG A 109 2.87 8.00 0.10
C ARG A 109 4.14 8.44 -0.62
N GLY A 110 4.10 9.63 -1.22
CA GLY A 110 5.25 10.19 -1.93
C GLY A 110 6.43 10.49 -1.03
N GLN A 111 6.19 10.96 0.21
CA GLN A 111 7.28 11.22 1.18
C GLN A 111 7.95 9.89 1.61
N LEU A 112 7.19 8.82 1.80
CA LEU A 112 7.76 7.50 2.05
C LEU A 112 8.64 7.04 0.88
N GLN A 113 8.17 7.18 -0.36
CA GLN A 113 8.97 6.84 -1.54
C GLN A 113 10.27 7.65 -1.60
N MET A 114 10.21 8.96 -1.31
CA MET A 114 11.40 9.83 -1.28
C MET A 114 12.35 9.51 -0.14
N LEU A 115 11.83 9.10 1.03
CA LEU A 115 12.65 8.63 2.15
C LEU A 115 13.46 7.37 1.74
N LEU A 116 12.79 6.39 1.14
CA LEU A 116 13.44 5.18 0.66
C LEU A 116 14.44 5.47 -0.47
N LEU A 117 14.08 6.33 -1.42
CA LEU A 117 14.98 6.73 -2.52
C LEU A 117 16.25 7.39 -2.00
N ARG A 118 16.14 8.34 -1.07
CA ARG A 118 17.32 8.99 -0.44
C ARG A 118 18.22 7.96 0.22
N ALA A 119 17.64 6.99 0.94
CA ALA A 119 18.43 5.93 1.58
C ALA A 119 19.12 5.03 0.54
N VAL A 120 18.47 4.68 -0.57
CA VAL A 120 19.10 3.94 -1.69
C VAL A 120 20.28 4.74 -2.25
N GLN A 121 20.09 6.03 -2.54
CA GLN A 121 21.14 6.90 -3.09
C GLN A 121 22.32 7.10 -2.13
N GLN A 122 22.08 7.05 -0.81
CA GLN A 122 23.12 7.22 0.20
C GLN A 122 23.89 5.92 0.49
N ARG A 123 23.24 4.77 0.40
CA ARG A 123 23.80 3.49 0.84
C ARG A 123 24.38 2.65 -0.31
N LEU A 124 23.78 2.75 -1.49
CA LEU A 124 24.23 2.00 -2.66
C LEU A 124 25.21 2.84 -3.48
N GLU A 125 26.28 2.22 -3.91
CA GLU A 125 27.30 2.88 -4.72
C GLU A 125 26.85 3.09 -6.17
N GLY A 126 27.43 4.11 -6.80
CA GLY A 126 27.25 4.38 -8.23
C GLY A 126 25.82 4.83 -8.60
N ASN A 127 25.43 4.55 -9.84
CA ASN A 127 24.11 4.85 -10.38
C ASN A 127 23.14 3.67 -10.17
N ALA A 128 22.89 3.33 -8.90
CA ALA A 128 22.02 2.21 -8.53
C ALA A 128 20.57 2.41 -8.95
N VAL A 129 20.10 3.66 -9.07
CA VAL A 129 18.76 4.02 -9.57
C VAL A 129 18.90 4.73 -10.91
N ARG A 130 18.35 4.13 -11.96
CA ARG A 130 18.38 4.67 -13.33
C ARG A 130 16.97 5.09 -13.73
N LEU A 131 16.77 6.40 -13.80
CA LEU A 131 15.47 7.00 -14.18
C LEU A 131 15.32 7.04 -15.72
N GLY A 132 14.06 7.14 -16.18
CA GLY A 132 13.73 7.15 -17.62
C GLY A 132 13.97 5.81 -18.32
N GLN A 133 13.98 4.71 -17.58
CA GLN A 133 14.29 3.35 -18.02
C GLN A 133 13.08 2.44 -17.78
N ARG A 134 12.21 2.30 -18.75
CA ARG A 134 11.01 1.44 -18.67
C ARG A 134 11.37 0.01 -19.06
N VAL A 135 11.21 -0.93 -18.15
CA VAL A 135 11.27 -2.36 -18.48
C VAL A 135 9.99 -2.74 -19.23
N THR A 136 10.15 -3.27 -20.43
CA THR A 136 9.05 -3.64 -21.34
C THR A 136 8.87 -5.15 -21.47
N GLY A 137 9.80 -5.93 -20.92
CA GLY A 137 9.76 -7.39 -20.96
C GLY A 137 11.13 -7.97 -20.55
N TYR A 138 11.26 -9.28 -20.72
CA TYR A 138 12.50 -9.99 -20.39
C TYR A 138 12.74 -11.18 -21.29
N ARG A 139 13.99 -11.65 -21.31
CA ARG A 139 14.43 -12.95 -21.79
C ARG A 139 15.32 -13.59 -20.73
N GLN A 140 15.31 -14.90 -20.61
CA GLN A 140 16.16 -15.60 -19.66
C GLN A 140 16.76 -16.87 -20.29
N ASP A 141 17.89 -17.30 -19.71
CA ASP A 141 18.58 -18.54 -20.05
C ASP A 141 19.11 -19.21 -18.78
N ALA A 142 19.94 -20.25 -18.93
CA ALA A 142 20.50 -20.98 -17.79
C ALA A 142 21.34 -20.09 -16.86
N ASP A 143 22.01 -19.05 -17.40
CA ASP A 143 23.00 -18.26 -16.69
C ASP A 143 22.48 -16.94 -16.14
N GLY A 144 21.31 -16.46 -16.62
CA GLY A 144 20.79 -15.18 -16.15
C GLY A 144 19.49 -14.73 -16.85
N VAL A 145 19.13 -13.48 -16.58
CA VAL A 145 17.99 -12.81 -17.18
C VAL A 145 18.43 -11.51 -17.86
N THR A 146 17.78 -11.16 -18.95
CA THR A 146 17.99 -9.90 -19.68
C THR A 146 16.69 -9.11 -19.67
N ALA A 147 16.67 -7.94 -19.00
CA ALA A 147 15.59 -7.00 -19.08
C ALA A 147 15.62 -6.23 -20.41
N LEU A 148 14.48 -6.13 -21.07
CA LEU A 148 14.29 -5.30 -22.28
C LEU A 148 13.83 -3.93 -21.84
N ILE A 149 14.52 -2.87 -22.27
CA ILE A 149 14.35 -1.53 -21.73
C ILE A 149 14.05 -0.57 -22.89
N GLU A 150 13.07 0.30 -22.66
CA GLU A 150 12.80 1.46 -23.48
C GLU A 150 13.09 2.74 -22.68
N SER A 151 14.02 3.55 -23.18
CA SER A 151 14.35 4.85 -22.61
C SER A 151 13.31 5.89 -23.04
N ARG A 152 13.28 7.05 -22.35
CA ARG A 152 12.36 8.14 -22.62
C ARG A 152 12.44 8.68 -24.05
N ASP A 153 13.59 8.64 -24.69
CA ASP A 153 13.82 9.05 -26.09
C ASP A 153 13.36 8.00 -27.10
N GLY A 154 12.77 6.88 -26.64
CA GLY A 154 12.34 5.76 -27.48
C GLY A 154 13.47 4.79 -27.85
N SER A 155 14.71 5.04 -27.43
CA SER A 155 15.81 4.10 -27.67
C SER A 155 15.59 2.81 -26.86
N ARG A 156 15.97 1.67 -27.46
CA ARG A 156 15.85 0.34 -26.85
C ARG A 156 17.22 -0.21 -26.56
N HIS A 157 17.37 -0.77 -25.40
CA HIS A 157 18.62 -1.44 -24.97
C HIS A 157 18.29 -2.56 -23.97
N GLU A 158 19.31 -3.23 -23.51
CA GLU A 158 19.18 -4.42 -22.69
C GLU A 158 20.08 -4.31 -21.44
N GLN A 159 19.61 -4.87 -20.34
CA GLN A 159 20.39 -5.01 -19.13
C GLN A 159 20.43 -6.50 -18.75
N ARG A 160 21.62 -7.05 -18.66
CA ARG A 160 21.85 -8.41 -18.15
C ARG A 160 21.93 -8.39 -16.64
N GLY A 161 21.33 -9.40 -15.99
CA GLY A 161 21.35 -9.60 -14.55
C GLY A 161 21.29 -11.07 -14.16
N SER A 162 21.47 -11.35 -12.88
CA SER A 162 21.34 -12.69 -12.29
C SER A 162 19.87 -13.08 -12.10
N LEU A 163 19.05 -12.13 -11.61
CA LEU A 163 17.62 -12.23 -11.36
C LEU A 163 16.94 -10.92 -11.77
N LEU A 164 15.64 -10.98 -12.03
CA LEU A 164 14.77 -9.82 -12.26
C LEU A 164 13.62 -9.80 -11.22
N VAL A 165 13.51 -8.72 -10.48
CA VAL A 165 12.39 -8.45 -9.57
C VAL A 165 11.51 -7.38 -10.20
N ALA A 166 10.31 -7.74 -10.59
CA ALA A 166 9.35 -6.83 -11.18
C ALA A 166 8.46 -6.17 -10.11
N ALA A 167 8.79 -4.93 -9.77
CA ALA A 167 8.04 -4.02 -8.91
C ALA A 167 7.44 -2.85 -9.72
N ASP A 168 7.08 -3.12 -10.99
CA ASP A 168 6.63 -2.17 -12.02
C ASP A 168 5.12 -1.88 -11.97
N GLY A 169 4.47 -2.25 -10.87
CA GLY A 169 3.15 -1.78 -10.48
C GLY A 169 1.98 -2.44 -11.22
N LEU A 170 0.80 -1.83 -11.11
CA LEU A 170 -0.48 -2.31 -11.66
C LEU A 170 -0.40 -2.69 -13.14
N HIS A 171 0.34 -1.92 -13.95
CA HIS A 171 0.49 -2.10 -15.39
C HIS A 171 1.78 -2.86 -15.77
N SER A 172 2.24 -3.73 -14.88
CA SER A 172 3.46 -4.52 -15.07
C SER A 172 3.53 -5.20 -16.43
N ALA A 173 4.54 -4.82 -17.22
CA ALA A 173 4.84 -5.46 -18.49
C ALA A 173 5.43 -6.87 -18.25
N VAL A 174 6.17 -7.05 -17.18
CA VAL A 174 6.74 -8.34 -16.78
C VAL A 174 5.62 -9.32 -16.41
N ARG A 175 4.62 -8.89 -15.60
CA ARG A 175 3.44 -9.72 -15.29
C ARG A 175 2.66 -10.07 -16.55
N ALA A 176 2.45 -9.11 -17.44
CA ALA A 176 1.72 -9.36 -18.68
C ALA A 176 2.42 -10.40 -19.57
N GLN A 177 3.76 -10.40 -19.61
CA GLN A 177 4.54 -11.42 -20.32
C GLN A 177 4.49 -12.78 -19.61
N MET A 178 4.58 -12.81 -18.29
CA MET A 178 4.54 -14.03 -17.48
C MET A 178 3.16 -14.72 -17.54
N HIS A 179 2.09 -13.91 -17.53
CA HIS A 179 0.71 -14.36 -17.52
C HIS A 179 -0.11 -13.75 -18.67
N PRO A 180 0.15 -14.12 -19.92
CA PRO A 180 -0.50 -13.49 -21.09
C PRO A 180 -2.01 -13.71 -21.16
N GLN A 181 -2.52 -14.71 -20.43
CA GLN A 181 -3.95 -15.03 -20.37
C GLN A 181 -4.60 -14.55 -19.04
N GLN A 182 -3.91 -13.72 -18.26
CA GLN A 182 -4.50 -13.21 -17.01
C GLN A 182 -5.80 -12.43 -17.29
N PRO A 183 -6.80 -12.51 -16.38
CA PRO A 183 -8.00 -11.70 -16.49
C PRO A 183 -7.68 -10.19 -16.49
N PRO A 184 -8.57 -9.37 -17.07
CA PRO A 184 -8.42 -7.92 -17.04
C PRO A 184 -8.48 -7.39 -15.61
N ILE A 185 -8.16 -6.11 -15.44
CA ILE A 185 -8.37 -5.38 -14.19
C ILE A 185 -9.83 -5.49 -13.79
N GLN A 186 -10.09 -5.84 -12.53
CA GLN A 186 -11.43 -5.94 -11.94
C GLN A 186 -11.79 -4.60 -11.29
N TRP A 187 -13.02 -4.15 -11.49
CA TRP A 187 -13.56 -2.96 -10.83
C TRP A 187 -14.61 -3.35 -9.78
N GLY A 188 -14.43 -2.83 -8.55
CA GLY A 188 -15.28 -3.15 -7.40
C GLY A 188 -16.59 -2.35 -7.33
N GLY A 189 -16.98 -1.64 -8.37
CA GLY A 189 -18.23 -0.86 -8.39
C GLY A 189 -18.19 0.40 -7.54
N ALA A 190 -17.01 0.89 -7.13
CA ALA A 190 -16.89 2.11 -6.36
C ALA A 190 -15.90 3.09 -6.99
N ILE A 191 -16.17 4.37 -6.83
CA ILE A 191 -15.31 5.49 -7.20
C ILE A 191 -14.84 6.15 -5.91
N MET A 192 -13.54 6.45 -5.86
CA MET A 192 -12.91 7.13 -4.75
C MET A 192 -12.32 8.44 -5.22
N TRP A 193 -12.64 9.53 -4.53
CA TRP A 193 -11.95 10.81 -4.66
C TRP A 193 -11.00 10.98 -3.48
N ARG A 194 -9.79 11.40 -3.76
CA ARG A 194 -8.74 11.50 -2.75
C ARG A 194 -8.07 12.85 -2.79
N GLY A 195 -7.82 13.41 -1.62
CA GLY A 195 -7.14 14.68 -1.47
C GLY A 195 -6.52 14.83 -0.08
N THR A 196 -5.86 15.97 0.09
CA THR A 196 -5.33 16.38 1.39
C THR A 196 -5.75 17.81 1.68
N THR A 197 -6.07 18.09 2.94
CA THR A 197 -6.55 19.40 3.39
C THR A 197 -5.88 19.76 4.71
N PRO A 198 -5.38 20.99 4.90
CA PRO A 198 -4.98 21.47 6.22
C PRO A 198 -6.19 21.51 7.15
N GLY A 199 -6.09 20.92 8.33
CA GLY A 199 -7.20 20.89 9.29
C GLY A 199 -6.75 20.48 10.70
N VAL A 200 -7.62 20.73 11.67
CA VAL A 200 -7.39 20.32 13.06
C VAL A 200 -7.60 18.81 13.16
N PRO A 201 -6.61 18.05 13.65
CA PRO A 201 -6.77 16.61 13.84
C PRO A 201 -7.89 16.30 14.83
N MET A 202 -8.70 15.30 14.51
CA MET A 202 -9.86 14.94 15.30
C MET A 202 -9.55 13.84 16.34
N ARG A 203 -10.45 13.70 17.32
CA ARG A 203 -10.46 12.63 18.34
C ARG A 203 -9.15 12.54 19.12
N THR A 204 -8.34 11.50 18.93
CA THR A 204 -7.04 11.33 19.61
C THR A 204 -5.91 12.22 19.05
N GLY A 205 -6.18 12.99 18.00
CA GLY A 205 -5.18 13.75 17.27
C GLY A 205 -4.44 12.93 16.19
N SER A 206 -4.61 11.60 16.17
CA SER A 206 -4.08 10.70 15.14
C SER A 206 -5.01 9.50 14.90
N SER A 207 -6.31 9.76 14.90
CA SER A 207 -7.35 8.79 14.61
C SER A 207 -7.55 8.62 13.11
N PHE A 208 -7.69 7.38 12.68
CA PHE A 208 -8.24 7.02 11.38
C PHE A 208 -9.75 6.86 11.53
N VAL A 209 -10.53 7.64 10.83
CA VAL A 209 -11.99 7.64 10.93
C VAL A 209 -12.62 7.27 9.60
N GLY A 210 -13.46 6.23 9.61
CA GLY A 210 -14.38 5.91 8.51
C GLY A 210 -15.79 6.37 8.89
N LEU A 211 -16.34 7.34 8.17
CA LEU A 211 -17.62 7.97 8.44
C LEU A 211 -18.61 7.69 7.32
N GLY A 212 -19.84 7.29 7.63
CA GLY A 212 -20.91 7.21 6.65
C GLY A 212 -21.66 5.89 6.65
N SER A 213 -21.76 5.28 5.48
CA SER A 213 -22.44 4.01 5.19
C SER A 213 -21.51 3.07 4.42
N LEU A 214 -22.00 1.86 4.13
CA LEU A 214 -21.26 0.94 3.25
C LEU A 214 -21.13 1.50 1.81
N ARG A 215 -22.12 2.24 1.35
CA ARG A 215 -22.21 2.73 -0.05
C ARG A 215 -21.69 4.15 -0.26
N HIS A 216 -21.76 4.99 0.78
CA HIS A 216 -21.27 6.37 0.78
C HIS A 216 -20.47 6.59 2.04
N ARG A 217 -19.18 6.84 1.92
CA ARG A 217 -18.31 7.04 3.08
C ARG A 217 -17.19 8.03 2.82
N VAL A 218 -16.72 8.61 3.88
CA VAL A 218 -15.50 9.39 3.92
C VAL A 218 -14.56 8.75 4.92
N VAL A 219 -13.33 8.53 4.50
CA VAL A 219 -12.25 8.13 5.39
C VAL A 219 -11.33 9.31 5.57
N VAL A 220 -11.01 9.67 6.82
CA VAL A 220 -10.14 10.81 7.12
C VAL A 220 -9.17 10.49 8.24
N TYR A 221 -7.91 10.92 8.08
CA TYR A 221 -6.86 10.75 9.08
C TYR A 221 -5.70 11.73 8.83
N PRO A 222 -5.00 12.21 9.88
CA PRO A 222 -3.83 13.05 9.71
C PRO A 222 -2.64 12.23 9.18
N ILE A 223 -1.82 12.87 8.34
CA ILE A 223 -0.57 12.33 7.79
C ILE A 223 0.64 13.22 8.09
N SER A 224 0.46 14.24 8.92
CA SER A 224 1.53 15.04 9.50
C SER A 224 1.18 15.37 10.93
N HIS A 225 2.20 15.68 11.73
CA HIS A 225 1.98 16.31 13.02
C HIS A 225 1.33 17.69 12.83
N PRO A 226 0.56 18.18 13.82
CA PRO A 226 0.06 19.55 13.79
C PRO A 226 1.24 20.55 13.83
N ASP A 227 1.15 21.56 13.01
CA ASP A 227 2.06 22.71 13.10
C ASP A 227 1.85 23.43 14.45
N PRO A 228 2.91 23.68 15.25
CA PRO A 228 2.76 24.25 16.59
C PRO A 228 2.12 25.64 16.62
N ALA A 229 2.22 26.42 15.55
CA ALA A 229 1.70 27.79 15.51
C ALA A 229 0.23 27.83 15.11
N SER A 230 -0.18 27.00 14.15
CA SER A 230 -1.55 26.97 13.62
C SER A 230 -2.43 25.89 14.23
N GLY A 231 -1.85 24.84 14.82
CA GLY A 231 -2.57 23.64 15.25
C GLY A 231 -3.09 22.77 14.11
N LEU A 232 -2.77 23.10 12.85
CA LEU A 232 -3.24 22.38 11.67
C LEU A 232 -2.27 21.27 11.27
N ALA A 233 -2.81 20.12 10.93
CA ALA A 233 -2.11 19.02 10.29
C ALA A 233 -2.57 18.84 8.84
N THR A 234 -1.82 18.12 8.05
CA THR A 234 -2.29 17.65 6.76
C THR A 234 -3.25 16.47 7.00
N LEU A 235 -4.52 16.66 6.75
CA LEU A 235 -5.54 15.61 6.80
C LEU A 235 -5.66 14.97 5.42
N ASN A 236 -5.38 13.69 5.34
CA ASN A 236 -5.73 12.88 4.17
C ASN A 236 -7.19 12.49 4.24
N TRP A 237 -7.88 12.55 3.11
CA TRP A 237 -9.24 12.06 3.02
C TRP A 237 -9.48 11.25 1.74
N ILE A 238 -10.44 10.33 1.83
CA ILE A 238 -10.96 9.51 0.74
C ILE A 238 -12.49 9.63 0.82
N ALA A 239 -13.11 10.25 -0.18
CA ALA A 239 -14.54 10.25 -0.35
C ALA A 239 -14.90 9.14 -1.34
N GLU A 240 -15.85 8.27 -1.01
CA GLU A 240 -16.16 7.07 -1.78
C GLU A 240 -17.67 6.91 -1.97
N ILE A 241 -18.05 6.56 -3.19
CA ILE A 241 -19.40 6.12 -3.49
C ILE A 241 -19.39 4.78 -4.22
N THR A 242 -20.33 3.92 -3.89
CA THR A 242 -20.65 2.73 -4.69
C THR A 242 -21.64 3.12 -5.76
N VAL A 243 -21.33 2.80 -7.01
CA VAL A 243 -22.20 3.06 -8.16
C VAL A 243 -22.83 1.76 -8.67
N ASP A 244 -24.13 1.80 -8.94
CA ASP A 244 -24.87 0.64 -9.45
C ASP A 244 -24.71 0.50 -10.98
N ASN A 245 -23.47 0.58 -11.46
CA ASN A 245 -23.21 0.48 -12.89
C ASN A 245 -22.78 -0.94 -13.28
N GLN A 246 -23.65 -1.66 -13.97
CA GLN A 246 -23.38 -2.99 -14.50
C GLN A 246 -22.43 -2.99 -15.73
N GLY A 247 -22.09 -1.81 -16.27
CA GLY A 247 -21.28 -1.66 -17.48
C GLY A 247 -19.77 -1.81 -17.29
N GLY A 248 -19.30 -1.99 -16.05
CA GLY A 248 -17.88 -2.04 -15.71
C GLY A 248 -17.18 -0.67 -15.81
N TRP A 249 -15.91 -0.62 -15.44
CA TRP A 249 -15.05 0.55 -15.66
C TRP A 249 -14.65 0.62 -17.13
N THR A 250 -15.08 1.65 -17.84
CA THR A 250 -14.86 1.81 -19.29
C THR A 250 -13.58 2.53 -19.67
N GLY A 251 -12.63 2.62 -18.74
CA GLY A 251 -11.32 3.20 -19.04
C GLY A 251 -11.23 4.70 -18.70
N GLY A 252 -10.09 5.25 -18.87
CA GLY A 252 -9.65 6.56 -18.44
C GLY A 252 -8.46 6.42 -17.50
N ASP A 253 -7.75 7.48 -17.28
CA ASP A 253 -6.64 7.50 -16.33
C ASP A 253 -7.14 7.09 -14.95
N TRP A 254 -6.58 6.04 -14.41
CA TRP A 254 -6.93 5.54 -13.08
C TRP A 254 -6.52 6.51 -11.94
N ASN A 255 -5.92 7.64 -12.27
CA ASN A 255 -5.48 8.72 -11.40
C ASN A 255 -5.80 10.06 -12.07
N ARG A 256 -7.08 10.32 -12.29
CA ARG A 256 -7.54 11.51 -12.98
C ARG A 256 -7.72 12.67 -12.01
N ARG A 257 -7.12 13.84 -12.32
CA ARG A 257 -7.44 15.07 -11.59
C ARG A 257 -8.86 15.53 -11.95
N VAL A 258 -9.65 15.88 -10.94
CA VAL A 258 -11.07 16.27 -11.07
C VAL A 258 -11.36 17.53 -10.30
N SER A 259 -12.49 18.19 -10.62
CA SER A 259 -13.03 19.27 -9.81
C SER A 259 -13.75 18.72 -8.59
N ILE A 260 -13.71 19.48 -7.49
CA ILE A 260 -14.54 19.18 -6.32
C ILE A 260 -16.03 19.23 -6.65
N ASP A 261 -16.45 20.11 -7.58
CA ASP A 261 -17.83 20.27 -7.98
C ASP A 261 -18.41 19.04 -8.67
N ASP A 262 -17.56 18.16 -9.22
CA ASP A 262 -18.01 16.95 -9.90
C ASP A 262 -18.68 15.96 -8.94
N PHE A 263 -18.32 15.99 -7.63
CA PHE A 263 -18.79 14.98 -6.67
C PHE A 263 -19.24 15.50 -5.31
N ILE A 264 -18.99 16.77 -4.96
CA ILE A 264 -19.27 17.31 -3.62
C ILE A 264 -20.75 17.14 -3.23
N HIS A 265 -21.66 17.18 -4.22
CA HIS A 265 -23.09 17.03 -4.01
C HIS A 265 -23.48 15.72 -3.31
N HIS A 266 -22.65 14.67 -3.37
CA HIS A 266 -22.87 13.42 -2.63
C HIS A 266 -22.63 13.57 -1.13
N PHE A 267 -21.92 14.60 -0.70
CA PHE A 267 -21.49 14.81 0.69
C PHE A 267 -22.04 16.11 1.30
N GLU A 268 -22.89 16.85 0.57
CA GLU A 268 -23.56 18.03 1.10
C GLU A 268 -24.41 17.67 2.33
N GLY A 269 -24.39 18.53 3.34
CA GLY A 269 -25.10 18.30 4.59
C GLY A 269 -24.40 17.35 5.59
N TRP A 270 -23.24 16.79 5.25
CA TRP A 270 -22.45 15.98 6.17
C TRP A 270 -21.67 16.85 7.17
N ASN A 271 -22.41 17.54 8.04
CA ASN A 271 -21.82 18.33 9.14
C ASN A 271 -22.27 17.74 10.47
N HIS A 272 -21.29 17.26 11.25
CA HIS A 272 -21.51 16.54 12.49
C HIS A 272 -21.05 17.35 13.73
N GLY A 273 -20.73 18.62 13.55
CA GLY A 273 -20.20 19.50 14.60
C GLY A 273 -18.72 19.30 14.85
N TRP A 274 -18.26 18.06 15.02
CA TRP A 274 -16.83 17.73 15.17
C TRP A 274 -16.09 17.58 13.83
N LEU A 275 -16.81 17.38 12.73
CA LEU A 275 -16.28 17.31 11.36
C LEU A 275 -17.31 17.88 10.37
N ASP A 276 -16.91 18.92 9.65
CA ASP A 276 -17.61 19.45 8.48
C ASP A 276 -16.97 18.83 7.22
N VAL A 277 -17.62 17.78 6.70
CA VAL A 277 -17.10 17.04 5.54
C VAL A 277 -17.03 17.90 4.28
N PRO A 278 -18.08 18.67 3.88
CA PRO A 278 -17.99 19.57 2.73
C PRO A 278 -16.82 20.54 2.81
N SER A 279 -16.61 21.18 3.98
CA SER A 279 -15.50 22.10 4.18
C SER A 279 -14.14 21.41 4.10
N LEU A 280 -14.00 20.18 4.66
CA LEU A 280 -12.81 19.37 4.54
C LEU A 280 -12.49 19.08 3.06
N LEU A 281 -13.48 18.62 2.29
CA LEU A 281 -13.27 18.24 0.89
C LEU A 281 -12.92 19.45 0.03
N ARG A 282 -13.62 20.59 0.21
CA ARG A 282 -13.34 21.84 -0.52
C ARG A 282 -12.00 22.49 -0.18
N GLY A 283 -11.42 22.16 0.97
CA GLY A 283 -10.12 22.65 1.40
C GLY A 283 -8.93 22.03 0.67
N ALA A 284 -9.13 21.03 -0.19
CA ALA A 284 -8.06 20.41 -0.92
C ALA A 284 -7.60 21.25 -2.12
N ALA A 285 -6.28 21.41 -2.27
CA ALA A 285 -5.70 22.08 -3.43
C ALA A 285 -5.84 21.25 -4.72
N GLU A 286 -5.82 19.95 -4.61
CA GLU A 286 -5.94 19.00 -5.73
C GLU A 286 -6.76 17.79 -5.29
N VAL A 287 -7.60 17.31 -6.19
CA VAL A 287 -8.40 16.11 -6.00
C VAL A 287 -8.19 15.15 -7.16
N PHE A 288 -7.99 13.89 -6.82
CA PHE A 288 -7.79 12.82 -7.78
C PHE A 288 -8.88 11.76 -7.65
N GLU A 289 -9.41 11.33 -8.80
CA GLU A 289 -10.37 10.24 -8.88
C GLU A 289 -9.66 8.91 -9.13
N TYR A 290 -10.03 7.91 -8.35
CA TYR A 290 -9.52 6.55 -8.46
C TYR A 290 -10.69 5.57 -8.51
N PRO A 291 -10.76 4.69 -9.50
CA PRO A 291 -11.66 3.54 -9.42
C PRO A 291 -11.15 2.57 -8.36
N MET A 292 -12.06 1.90 -7.66
CA MET A 292 -11.69 0.76 -6.80
C MET A 292 -11.38 -0.44 -7.68
N ILE A 293 -10.11 -0.67 -7.94
CA ILE A 293 -9.64 -1.74 -8.85
C ILE A 293 -8.67 -2.68 -8.17
N ASP A 294 -8.66 -3.92 -8.65
CA ASP A 294 -7.65 -4.93 -8.35
C ASP A 294 -7.39 -5.82 -9.58
N ARG A 295 -6.61 -6.86 -9.39
CA ARG A 295 -6.43 -7.96 -10.34
C ARG A 295 -6.69 -9.30 -9.66
N ASP A 296 -7.22 -10.25 -10.42
CA ASP A 296 -7.30 -11.62 -9.95
C ASP A 296 -5.91 -12.16 -9.60
N PRO A 297 -5.82 -12.96 -8.53
CA PRO A 297 -4.59 -13.67 -8.22
C PRO A 297 -4.10 -14.51 -9.39
N VAL A 298 -2.78 -14.60 -9.53
CA VAL A 298 -2.13 -15.52 -10.48
C VAL A 298 -1.60 -16.75 -9.74
N PRO A 299 -1.43 -17.89 -10.41
CA PRO A 299 -1.05 -19.14 -9.75
C PRO A 299 0.38 -19.14 -9.21
N THR A 300 1.24 -18.27 -9.71
CA THR A 300 2.63 -18.10 -9.27
C THR A 300 3.10 -16.68 -9.57
N TRP A 301 4.02 -16.19 -8.76
CA TRP A 301 4.71 -14.90 -8.99
C TRP A 301 6.08 -15.09 -9.64
N VAL A 302 6.44 -16.32 -10.01
CA VAL A 302 7.79 -16.65 -10.47
C VAL A 302 7.78 -17.36 -11.81
N ASP A 303 8.69 -16.94 -12.68
CA ASP A 303 9.07 -17.61 -13.92
C ASP A 303 10.61 -17.72 -13.98
N GLY A 304 11.15 -18.87 -13.59
CA GLY A 304 12.58 -19.13 -13.59
C GLY A 304 13.38 -18.10 -12.76
N ARG A 305 14.02 -17.14 -13.43
CA ARG A 305 14.85 -16.09 -12.84
C ARG A 305 14.12 -14.76 -12.62
N VAL A 306 12.81 -14.74 -12.77
CA VAL A 306 11.97 -13.54 -12.68
C VAL A 306 10.95 -13.70 -11.58
N ALA A 307 10.78 -12.69 -10.71
CA ALA A 307 9.74 -12.65 -9.70
C ALA A 307 8.95 -11.35 -9.76
N LEU A 308 7.64 -11.42 -9.49
CA LEU A 308 6.76 -10.27 -9.27
C LEU A 308 6.80 -9.86 -7.79
N LEU A 309 6.63 -8.55 -7.53
CA LEU A 309 6.64 -7.97 -6.18
C LEU A 309 5.70 -6.75 -6.11
N GLY A 310 5.03 -6.55 -4.97
CA GLY A 310 4.14 -5.42 -4.77
C GLY A 310 2.95 -5.42 -5.72
N ASP A 311 2.54 -4.25 -6.22
CA ASP A 311 1.37 -4.14 -7.10
C ASP A 311 1.50 -4.90 -8.43
N ALA A 312 2.71 -5.25 -8.87
CA ALA A 312 2.89 -6.15 -9.99
C ALA A 312 2.42 -7.58 -9.67
N ALA A 313 2.57 -8.01 -8.42
CA ALA A 313 2.13 -9.31 -7.94
C ALA A 313 0.67 -9.31 -7.45
N HIS A 314 0.28 -8.28 -6.66
CA HIS A 314 -0.90 -8.36 -5.82
C HIS A 314 -1.61 -7.02 -5.60
N VAL A 315 -1.81 -6.24 -6.65
CA VAL A 315 -2.68 -5.06 -6.52
C VAL A 315 -4.03 -5.45 -5.93
N MET A 316 -4.49 -4.72 -4.93
CA MET A 316 -5.67 -5.07 -4.15
C MET A 316 -6.48 -3.82 -3.79
N TYR A 317 -7.77 -4.01 -3.48
CA TYR A 317 -8.60 -2.92 -2.98
C TYR A 317 -8.03 -2.37 -1.67
N PRO A 318 -8.11 -1.06 -1.44
CA PRO A 318 -7.50 -0.41 -0.26
C PRO A 318 -8.24 -0.68 1.05
N THR A 319 -9.27 -1.52 1.06
CA THR A 319 -10.18 -1.81 2.18
C THR A 319 -9.44 -2.16 3.49
N GLY A 320 -8.31 -2.86 3.40
CA GLY A 320 -7.49 -3.25 4.56
C GLY A 320 -6.23 -2.39 4.76
N SER A 321 -5.98 -1.40 3.90
CA SER A 321 -4.75 -0.59 3.92
C SER A 321 -3.46 -1.42 3.88
N ASN A 322 -3.42 -2.52 3.09
CA ASN A 322 -2.35 -3.51 3.12
C ASN A 322 -1.30 -3.36 2.01
N GLY A 323 -1.63 -2.74 0.86
CA GLY A 323 -0.80 -2.80 -0.35
C GLY A 323 0.66 -2.39 -0.15
N ALA A 324 0.91 -1.18 0.36
CA ALA A 324 2.28 -0.69 0.60
C ALA A 324 3.01 -1.50 1.68
N SER A 325 2.29 -1.89 2.74
CA SER A 325 2.84 -2.73 3.82
C SER A 325 3.27 -4.09 3.30
N GLN A 326 2.46 -4.71 2.45
CA GLN A 326 2.78 -6.00 1.85
C GLN A 326 3.99 -5.89 0.92
N ALA A 327 4.09 -4.84 0.10
CA ALA A 327 5.24 -4.65 -0.80
C ALA A 327 6.57 -4.53 -0.04
N ILE A 328 6.57 -3.92 1.16
CA ILE A 328 7.75 -3.88 2.04
C ILE A 328 8.06 -5.27 2.59
N VAL A 329 7.05 -6.00 3.07
CA VAL A 329 7.22 -7.37 3.57
C VAL A 329 7.72 -8.30 2.47
N ASP A 330 7.21 -8.19 1.24
CA ASP A 330 7.67 -8.96 0.09
C ASP A 330 9.17 -8.80 -0.13
N ALA A 331 9.65 -7.55 -0.12
CA ALA A 331 11.06 -7.25 -0.30
C ALA A 331 11.93 -7.92 0.76
N ARG A 332 11.47 -7.91 2.02
CA ARG A 332 12.18 -8.51 3.16
C ARG A 332 12.21 -10.04 3.08
N VAL A 333 11.05 -10.65 2.76
CA VAL A 333 10.96 -12.10 2.57
C VAL A 333 11.83 -12.55 1.41
N LEU A 334 11.81 -11.85 0.28
CA LEU A 334 12.70 -12.13 -0.85
C LEU A 334 14.18 -12.08 -0.43
N GLY A 335 14.58 -11.05 0.30
CA GLY A 335 15.94 -10.94 0.84
C GLY A 335 16.31 -12.10 1.74
N ALA A 336 15.42 -12.52 2.64
CA ALA A 336 15.65 -13.70 3.49
C ALA A 336 15.84 -14.98 2.67
N LYS A 337 15.07 -15.16 1.57
CA LYS A 337 15.22 -16.32 0.69
C LYS A 337 16.53 -16.29 -0.09
N LEU A 338 16.98 -15.11 -0.50
CA LEU A 338 18.31 -14.97 -1.14
C LEU A 338 19.46 -15.31 -0.19
N VAL A 339 19.33 -14.96 1.09
CA VAL A 339 20.30 -15.39 2.13
C VAL A 339 20.31 -16.91 2.29
N GLN A 340 19.11 -17.54 2.29
CA GLN A 340 18.95 -18.98 2.52
C GLN A 340 19.36 -19.84 1.33
N HIS A 341 19.08 -19.39 0.10
CA HIS A 341 19.21 -20.21 -1.12
C HIS A 341 20.19 -19.64 -2.14
N GLY A 342 20.87 -18.54 -1.81
CA GLY A 342 21.73 -17.81 -2.75
C GLY A 342 20.94 -17.02 -3.80
N VAL A 343 21.68 -16.30 -4.67
CA VAL A 343 21.09 -15.50 -5.77
C VAL A 343 20.77 -16.44 -6.94
N ALA A 344 19.72 -17.21 -6.81
CA ALA A 344 19.33 -18.29 -7.71
C ALA A 344 17.80 -18.43 -7.82
N PRO A 345 17.28 -19.11 -8.87
CA PRO A 345 15.85 -19.38 -9.01
C PRO A 345 15.21 -20.06 -7.79
N ALA A 346 15.95 -20.88 -7.05
CA ALA A 346 15.46 -21.54 -5.84
C ALA A 346 15.00 -20.54 -4.76
N ALA A 347 15.67 -19.39 -4.63
CA ALA A 347 15.25 -18.33 -3.72
C ALA A 347 13.90 -17.72 -4.13
N LEU A 348 13.70 -17.49 -5.43
CA LEU A 348 12.44 -16.97 -5.96
C LEU A 348 11.30 -17.97 -5.77
N GLN A 349 11.54 -19.26 -6.01
CA GLN A 349 10.56 -20.32 -5.75
C GLN A 349 10.16 -20.39 -4.27
N ALA A 350 11.12 -20.28 -3.35
CA ALA A 350 10.85 -20.27 -1.92
C ALA A 350 10.08 -19.00 -1.47
N TYR A 351 10.32 -17.86 -2.10
CA TYR A 351 9.57 -16.62 -1.94
C TYR A 351 8.11 -16.80 -2.38
N ASP A 352 7.89 -17.34 -3.58
CA ASP A 352 6.57 -17.64 -4.14
C ASP A 352 5.77 -18.58 -3.23
N GLN A 353 6.36 -19.70 -2.84
CA GLN A 353 5.75 -20.69 -1.95
C GLN A 353 5.30 -20.08 -0.60
N GLN A 354 6.06 -19.11 -0.08
CA GLN A 354 5.72 -18.48 1.20
C GLN A 354 4.60 -17.45 1.06
N LEU A 355 4.57 -16.65 -0.01
CA LEU A 355 3.72 -15.45 -0.09
C LEU A 355 2.56 -15.55 -1.09
N CYS A 356 2.72 -16.20 -2.23
CA CYS A 356 1.72 -16.17 -3.30
C CYS A 356 0.34 -16.61 -2.82
N GLY A 357 0.23 -17.74 -2.14
CA GLY A 357 -1.05 -18.28 -1.65
C GLY A 357 -1.72 -17.36 -0.60
N PRO A 358 -1.06 -17.05 0.51
CA PRO A 358 -1.62 -16.19 1.56
C PRO A 358 -2.02 -14.80 1.07
N VAL A 359 -1.20 -14.17 0.22
CA VAL A 359 -1.48 -12.83 -0.30
C VAL A 359 -2.59 -12.87 -1.37
N SER A 360 -2.68 -13.94 -2.14
CA SER A 360 -3.83 -14.18 -3.04
C SER A 360 -5.15 -14.26 -2.27
N ALA A 361 -5.16 -14.94 -1.14
CA ALA A 361 -6.33 -14.96 -0.25
C ALA A 361 -6.66 -13.57 0.32
N LEU A 362 -5.64 -12.73 0.59
CA LEU A 362 -5.82 -11.34 1.03
C LEU A 362 -6.47 -10.49 -0.07
N ILE A 363 -6.05 -10.61 -1.34
CA ILE A 363 -6.67 -9.90 -2.47
C ILE A 363 -8.18 -10.20 -2.50
N LEU A 364 -8.54 -11.47 -2.52
CA LEU A 364 -9.94 -11.90 -2.61
C LEU A 364 -10.77 -11.43 -1.41
N ARG A 365 -10.21 -11.47 -0.21
CA ARG A 365 -10.87 -10.97 1.00
C ARG A 365 -11.10 -9.47 0.96
N ASN A 366 -10.15 -8.68 0.42
CA ASN A 366 -10.29 -7.23 0.31
C ASN A 366 -11.41 -6.79 -0.65
N ARG A 367 -11.93 -7.69 -1.48
CA ARG A 367 -13.14 -7.47 -2.30
C ARG A 367 -14.42 -7.43 -1.46
N GLY A 368 -14.40 -8.00 -0.27
CA GLY A 368 -15.50 -7.87 0.70
C GLY A 368 -15.50 -6.50 1.38
N ALA A 369 -16.55 -6.27 2.16
CA ALA A 369 -16.74 -5.01 2.89
C ALA A 369 -15.66 -4.74 3.95
N GLY A 370 -14.88 -5.76 4.33
CA GLY A 370 -13.87 -5.65 5.37
C GLY A 370 -14.46 -5.14 6.68
N PRO A 371 -13.73 -4.28 7.41
CA PRO A 371 -14.22 -3.73 8.66
C PRO A 371 -15.42 -2.77 8.47
N PHE A 372 -15.60 -2.21 7.26
CA PHE A 372 -16.75 -1.35 6.93
C PHE A 372 -18.08 -2.13 6.84
N GLY A 373 -18.05 -3.45 6.87
CA GLY A 373 -19.25 -4.28 6.94
C GLY A 373 -20.15 -3.97 8.15
N LEU A 374 -19.58 -3.46 9.27
CA LEU A 374 -20.37 -2.96 10.39
C LEU A 374 -21.29 -1.79 9.99
N LEU A 375 -20.85 -0.89 9.10
CA LEU A 375 -21.69 0.20 8.59
C LEU A 375 -22.84 -0.37 7.75
N GLY A 376 -22.62 -1.45 7.01
CA GLY A 376 -23.67 -2.17 6.29
C GLY A 376 -24.74 -2.74 7.22
N LEU A 377 -24.35 -3.33 8.35
CA LEU A 377 -25.29 -3.80 9.36
C LEU A 377 -26.09 -2.67 10.00
N VAL A 378 -25.48 -1.48 10.21
CA VAL A 378 -26.18 -0.29 10.68
C VAL A 378 -27.20 0.19 9.64
N ASP A 379 -26.82 0.23 8.35
CA ASP A 379 -27.75 0.59 7.28
C ASP A 379 -28.93 -0.38 7.22
N GLU A 380 -28.68 -1.69 7.30
CA GLU A 380 -29.70 -2.73 7.23
C GLU A 380 -30.69 -2.68 8.41
N ARG A 381 -30.19 -2.47 9.64
CA ARG A 381 -31.00 -2.57 10.86
C ARG A 381 -31.76 -1.29 11.22
N CYS A 382 -31.21 -0.12 10.88
CA CYS A 382 -31.80 1.16 11.28
C CYS A 382 -31.72 2.28 10.23
N GLY A 383 -31.37 1.95 8.97
CA GLY A 383 -31.23 2.96 7.90
C GLY A 383 -30.06 3.94 8.09
N GLY A 384 -29.07 3.59 8.91
CA GLY A 384 -27.87 4.39 9.11
C GLY A 384 -27.97 5.48 10.18
N VAL A 385 -29.11 5.58 10.89
CA VAL A 385 -29.35 6.60 11.94
C VAL A 385 -29.77 5.92 13.23
N PHE A 386 -29.11 6.24 14.33
CA PHE A 386 -29.37 5.66 15.64
C PHE A 386 -29.04 6.66 16.76
N ASP A 387 -29.68 6.49 17.92
CA ASP A 387 -29.33 7.21 19.13
C ASP A 387 -28.34 6.45 20.00
N ASP A 388 -28.51 5.17 20.12
CA ASP A 388 -27.64 4.26 20.88
C ASP A 388 -27.31 3.04 20.01
N ILE A 389 -26.05 2.88 19.67
CA ILE A 389 -25.56 1.78 18.82
C ILE A 389 -25.75 0.41 19.49
N ASP A 390 -25.74 0.32 20.81
CA ASP A 390 -25.91 -0.94 21.53
C ASP A 390 -27.32 -1.52 21.38
N GLN A 391 -28.30 -0.69 21.05
CA GLN A 391 -29.68 -1.10 20.70
C GLN A 391 -29.79 -1.61 19.25
N VAL A 392 -28.88 -1.21 18.37
CA VAL A 392 -28.86 -1.63 16.96
C VAL A 392 -27.98 -2.85 16.76
N ILE A 393 -26.75 -2.78 17.25
CA ILE A 393 -25.74 -3.86 17.20
C ILE A 393 -25.08 -3.90 18.58
N PRO A 394 -25.42 -4.87 19.44
CA PRO A 394 -24.80 -5.02 20.75
C PRO A 394 -23.27 -5.05 20.69
N LYS A 395 -22.59 -4.51 21.71
CA LYS A 395 -21.13 -4.45 21.75
C LYS A 395 -20.46 -5.80 21.49
N ALA A 396 -20.98 -6.87 22.09
CA ALA A 396 -20.45 -8.22 21.91
C ALA A 396 -20.49 -8.68 20.43
N GLU A 397 -21.53 -8.30 19.69
CA GLU A 397 -21.66 -8.63 18.26
C GLU A 397 -20.67 -7.82 17.42
N ARG A 398 -20.48 -6.54 17.71
CA ARG A 398 -19.48 -5.69 17.02
C ARG A 398 -18.06 -6.20 17.28
N ASP A 399 -17.76 -6.56 18.53
CA ASP A 399 -16.47 -7.13 18.91
C ASP A 399 -16.22 -8.47 18.19
N ALA A 400 -17.21 -9.35 18.11
CA ALA A 400 -17.12 -10.63 17.42
C ALA A 400 -16.91 -10.44 15.91
N PHE A 401 -17.62 -9.50 15.29
CA PHE A 401 -17.44 -9.16 13.87
C PHE A 401 -15.99 -8.71 13.59
N MET A 402 -15.48 -7.80 14.40
CA MET A 402 -14.12 -7.27 14.25
C MET A 402 -13.05 -8.30 14.55
N ALA A 403 -13.26 -9.16 15.55
CA ALA A 403 -12.37 -10.28 15.87
C ALA A 403 -12.28 -11.26 14.68
N GLY A 404 -13.42 -11.61 14.09
CA GLY A 404 -13.48 -12.46 12.88
C GLY A 404 -12.73 -11.85 11.71
N TYR A 405 -12.89 -10.54 11.46
CA TYR A 405 -12.15 -9.82 10.43
C TYR A 405 -10.63 -9.87 10.68
N LYS A 406 -10.18 -9.57 11.91
CA LYS A 406 -8.75 -9.58 12.28
C LYS A 406 -8.11 -10.95 12.14
N ALA A 407 -8.79 -11.99 12.62
CA ALA A 407 -8.31 -13.37 12.51
C ALA A 407 -8.11 -13.77 11.05
N ALA A 408 -9.10 -13.43 10.20
CA ALA A 408 -9.02 -13.67 8.76
C ALA A 408 -7.95 -12.81 8.07
N ALA A 409 -7.63 -11.62 8.61
CA ALA A 409 -6.65 -10.69 8.05
C ALA A 409 -5.18 -11.02 8.43
N GLY A 410 -4.97 -11.98 9.33
CA GLY A 410 -3.61 -12.34 9.78
C GLY A 410 -2.96 -11.27 10.69
N PHE A 411 -3.76 -10.39 11.30
CA PHE A 411 -3.28 -9.37 12.24
C PHE A 411 -3.24 -9.90 13.69
N ALA A 412 -2.64 -11.07 13.88
CA ALA A 412 -2.45 -11.62 15.22
C ALA A 412 -1.29 -10.89 15.90
N ILE A 413 -1.60 -10.10 16.94
CA ILE A 413 -0.64 -9.30 17.71
C ILE A 413 0.46 -10.19 18.28
N GLU A 414 0.07 -11.29 18.91
CA GLU A 414 0.97 -12.23 19.56
C GLU A 414 1.92 -12.88 18.56
N ALA A 415 1.41 -13.25 17.38
CA ALA A 415 2.22 -13.87 16.33
C ALA A 415 3.28 -12.89 15.79
N LEU A 416 2.90 -11.64 15.52
CA LEU A 416 3.86 -10.63 15.06
C LEU A 416 4.88 -10.28 16.14
N ASN A 417 4.43 -10.12 17.40
CA ASN A 417 5.30 -9.75 18.50
C ASN A 417 6.31 -10.86 18.85
N ALA A 418 5.95 -12.13 18.64
CA ALA A 418 6.83 -13.29 18.88
C ALA A 418 7.68 -13.67 17.67
N ALA A 419 7.34 -13.18 16.48
CA ALA A 419 8.06 -13.54 15.25
C ALA A 419 9.52 -13.06 15.30
N PRO A 420 10.49 -13.93 14.92
CA PRO A 420 11.88 -13.52 14.79
C PRO A 420 12.02 -12.48 13.66
N PRO A 421 13.15 -11.74 13.59
CA PRO A 421 13.45 -10.89 12.45
C PRO A 421 13.34 -11.67 11.14
N THR A 422 12.78 -11.03 10.10
CA THR A 422 12.61 -11.66 8.78
C THR A 422 13.96 -12.03 8.16
N ILE A 423 14.97 -11.18 8.37
CA ILE A 423 16.38 -11.45 8.04
C ILE A 423 17.13 -11.49 9.37
N ALA A 424 17.80 -12.61 9.65
CA ALA A 424 18.61 -12.72 10.85
C ALA A 424 19.75 -11.69 10.81
N PRO A 425 20.06 -11.04 11.94
CA PRO A 425 21.26 -10.20 12.03
C PRO A 425 22.49 -11.04 11.67
N GLY A 426 23.36 -10.51 10.80
CA GLY A 426 24.62 -11.15 10.44
C GLY A 426 25.64 -11.12 11.56
#